data_bf5846871ef34f80dcede3079f82d760
#
_entry.id   bf5846871ef34f80dcede3079f82d760
#
_cell.length_a   1.000
_cell.length_b   1.000
_cell.length_c   1.000
_cell.angle_alpha   90.00
_cell.angle_beta   90.00
_cell.angle_gamma   90.00
#
_symmetry.space_group_name_H-M   'P 1'
#
loop_
_entity.id
_entity.type
_entity.pdbx_description
1 polymer ?
#
loop_
_entity_poly.entity_id
_entity_poly.type
_entity_poly.pdbx_seq_one_letter_code
_entity_poly.pdbx_strand_id
1 'polypeptide(L)'
;MKKTLALLLVICMLACMVTGCASNKETPAETTQEPAATPAQETTSAGETTEPDADKEPSELLVARWAGATADYQKQQVKAYTDAAVTIDDVEYSSLKEKEILSFHAAAGTAGNYDVVWVNGPWMTEYVEAGYIMSTDELAEAAGVDLSIYDQNLLSKLTYDGKLYGIPTFLQCIIGAYDKSVFEEKGLAVPTNYDEMVSAAAALKADGNGIAMPASQTNGAYTVWSQMLYSADGYLTKDGTLAVDSDECIAASERYENLVQYAADGSLSWAHDGVTKALQSKSAAMGLPMSGNCANFFDEENSLIADSVGFFPFYGYEDQAAANQTYWVWAIPSNCKDPAAAFEFIAWLCSYEVEKASSMDMYTISAITELATDAELMATVPFANIVMEQFSIGKPDPANSNFDPLKSDMTIVLSEIGAASTAGGADIQGLLTGLQNKYGSLDWN
;
A
#
# COMPACT_ATOMS: atom_id res chain seq x y z
N MET A 1 -44.83 6.56 -26.61
CA MET A 1 -45.04 5.12 -26.35
C MET A 1 -43.76 4.52 -25.83
N LYS A 2 -43.31 4.83 -24.59
CA LYS A 2 -42.20 4.22 -23.85
C LYS A 2 -42.27 4.61 -22.37
N LYS A 3 -43.40 4.32 -21.70
CA LYS A 3 -43.61 4.54 -20.25
C LYS A 3 -44.61 3.56 -19.62
N THR A 4 -44.57 2.27 -19.99
CA THR A 4 -45.50 1.25 -19.44
C THR A 4 -44.88 -0.15 -19.37
N LEU A 5 -43.61 -0.26 -18.95
CA LEU A 5 -43.01 -1.60 -18.75
C LEU A 5 -42.13 -1.69 -17.47
N ALA A 6 -42.40 -0.90 -16.46
CA ALA A 6 -41.61 -0.89 -15.19
C ALA A 6 -42.50 -1.12 -13.95
N LEU A 7 -43.67 -1.75 -14.05
CA LEU A 7 -44.58 -1.95 -12.92
C LEU A 7 -45.10 -3.39 -12.77
N LEU A 8 -44.35 -4.39 -13.21
CA LEU A 8 -44.82 -5.80 -13.15
C LEU A 8 -43.81 -6.79 -12.60
N LEU A 9 -42.81 -6.34 -11.82
CA LEU A 9 -41.78 -7.20 -11.23
C LEU A 9 -41.59 -7.06 -9.70
N VAL A 10 -42.59 -6.51 -9.00
CA VAL A 10 -42.56 -6.32 -7.53
C VAL A 10 -43.64 -7.16 -6.77
N ILE A 11 -44.39 -8.03 -7.42
CA ILE A 11 -45.50 -8.79 -6.75
C ILE A 11 -45.29 -10.32 -6.85
N CYS A 12 -44.09 -10.83 -6.61
CA CYS A 12 -43.86 -12.28 -6.52
C CYS A 12 -42.92 -12.75 -5.42
N MET A 13 -42.73 -12.00 -4.34
CA MET A 13 -41.94 -12.46 -3.17
C MET A 13 -42.65 -12.14 -1.85
N LEU A 14 -43.87 -12.68 -1.65
CA LEU A 14 -44.52 -12.65 -0.34
C LEU A 14 -45.56 -13.76 -0.27
N ALA A 15 -45.12 -15.01 -0.21
CA ALA A 15 -45.99 -16.12 0.28
C ALA A 15 -45.12 -17.38 0.46
N CYS A 16 -44.60 -17.61 1.66
CA CYS A 16 -44.31 -18.93 2.24
C CYS A 16 -43.71 -18.72 3.64
N MET A 17 -44.55 -18.32 4.58
CA MET A 17 -44.37 -18.64 6.00
C MET A 17 -45.71 -19.22 6.48
N VAL A 18 -45.59 -20.26 7.25
CA VAL A 18 -46.49 -20.86 8.21
C VAL A 18 -46.76 -22.34 7.96
N THR A 19 -46.26 -23.14 8.85
CA THR A 19 -46.75 -24.34 9.55
C THR A 19 -45.56 -25.23 9.86
N GLY A 20 -45.30 -25.76 11.06
CA GLY A 20 -46.02 -25.78 12.33
C GLY A 20 -45.30 -26.77 13.27
N CYS A 21 -45.54 -26.58 14.52
CA CYS A 21 -45.13 -27.26 15.75
C CYS A 21 -45.08 -28.80 15.78
N ALA A 22 -44.17 -29.43 16.58
CA ALA A 22 -44.40 -29.89 17.94
C ALA A 22 -43.35 -30.94 18.38
N SER A 23 -42.67 -30.65 19.44
CA SER A 23 -42.47 -31.33 20.72
C SER A 23 -42.11 -32.85 20.73
N ASN A 24 -41.01 -33.24 21.41
CA ASN A 24 -41.09 -33.80 22.73
C ASN A 24 -39.69 -33.97 23.39
N LYS A 25 -39.70 -33.77 24.70
CA LYS A 25 -38.69 -34.00 25.72
C LYS A 25 -38.27 -35.47 25.82
N GLU A 26 -37.01 -35.71 26.22
CA GLU A 26 -36.68 -36.42 27.47
C GLU A 26 -35.15 -36.52 27.65
N THR A 27 -34.65 -36.02 28.78
CA THR A 27 -33.41 -36.40 29.47
C THR A 27 -33.80 -37.44 30.54
N PRO A 28 -33.02 -38.40 31.03
CA PRO A 28 -31.83 -38.11 31.84
C PRO A 28 -30.69 -39.19 31.92
N ALA A 29 -29.68 -38.81 32.67
CA ALA A 29 -28.86 -39.56 33.62
C ALA A 29 -27.46 -40.03 33.23
N GLU A 30 -26.51 -39.40 33.93
CA GLU A 30 -25.22 -39.76 34.43
C GLU A 30 -24.83 -41.26 34.44
N THR A 31 -23.56 -41.53 34.12
CA THR A 31 -22.69 -42.34 35.05
C THR A 31 -21.24 -42.07 34.77
N THR A 32 -20.54 -41.61 35.81
CA THR A 32 -19.12 -41.56 36.08
C THR A 32 -18.46 -42.94 36.02
N GLN A 33 -17.22 -42.99 35.50
CA GLN A 33 -16.13 -43.81 36.01
C GLN A 33 -14.77 -43.47 35.35
N GLU A 34 -13.87 -42.88 36.10
CA GLU A 34 -12.42 -43.01 36.05
C GLU A 34 -12.02 -44.17 36.99
N PRO A 35 -10.82 -44.76 37.06
CA PRO A 35 -9.52 -44.48 36.41
C PRO A 35 -8.74 -45.75 35.96
N ALA A 36 -7.63 -45.57 35.24
CA ALA A 36 -6.39 -46.32 35.51
C ALA A 36 -5.22 -45.82 34.65
N ALA A 37 -4.16 -45.48 35.34
CA ALA A 37 -2.87 -45.08 34.78
C ALA A 37 -1.96 -46.27 34.51
N THR A 38 -0.89 -45.98 33.67
CA THR A 38 0.48 -46.55 33.62
C THR A 38 0.79 -47.48 32.45
N PRO A 39 2.02 -47.53 31.91
CA PRO A 39 3.18 -46.61 31.96
C PRO A 39 3.79 -46.21 30.58
N ALA A 40 4.72 -45.28 30.66
CA ALA A 40 5.59 -44.79 29.61
C ALA A 40 6.41 -45.89 28.91
N GLN A 41 6.52 -45.76 27.58
CA GLN A 41 7.60 -46.36 26.81
C GLN A 41 8.26 -45.24 25.98
N GLU A 42 9.51 -44.96 26.31
CA GLU A 42 10.42 -44.17 25.50
C GLU A 42 10.62 -44.90 24.15
N THR A 43 10.29 -44.20 23.07
CA THR A 43 10.81 -44.54 21.76
C THR A 43 11.53 -43.32 21.21
N THR A 44 12.84 -43.40 21.21
CA THR A 44 13.73 -42.58 20.37
C THR A 44 13.33 -42.75 18.91
N SER A 45 12.74 -41.70 18.36
CA SER A 45 12.58 -41.60 16.91
C SER A 45 13.79 -40.84 16.35
N ALA A 46 14.60 -41.56 15.61
CA ALA A 46 15.62 -41.03 14.75
C ALA A 46 14.95 -40.16 13.66
N GLY A 47 15.56 -39.03 13.35
CA GLY A 47 15.11 -38.16 12.29
C GLY A 47 15.03 -38.88 10.94
N GLU A 48 13.85 -38.98 10.40
CA GLU A 48 13.63 -39.28 8.98
C GLU A 48 13.89 -37.99 8.19
N THR A 49 15.01 -37.94 7.52
CA THR A 49 15.22 -37.10 6.33
C THR A 49 14.28 -37.65 5.26
N THR A 50 13.15 -36.99 5.05
CA THR A 50 12.30 -37.23 3.90
C THR A 50 13.04 -36.79 2.63
N GLU A 51 13.45 -37.73 1.81
CA GLU A 51 13.82 -37.47 0.42
C GLU A 51 12.64 -36.79 -0.28
N PRO A 52 12.87 -35.85 -1.22
CA PRO A 52 11.79 -35.23 -1.98
C PRO A 52 10.99 -36.30 -2.72
N ASP A 53 9.69 -36.32 -2.53
CA ASP A 53 8.77 -37.21 -3.22
C ASP A 53 8.75 -36.82 -4.71
N ALA A 54 9.47 -37.56 -5.56
CA ALA A 54 9.66 -37.27 -6.98
C ALA A 54 8.38 -37.42 -7.82
N ASP A 55 7.26 -37.82 -7.21
CA ASP A 55 5.98 -38.08 -7.88
C ASP A 55 4.87 -37.07 -7.50
N LYS A 56 5.16 -36.00 -6.72
CA LYS A 56 4.16 -34.97 -6.41
C LYS A 56 4.06 -34.03 -7.62
N GLU A 57 2.86 -33.92 -8.23
CA GLU A 57 2.62 -32.86 -9.23
C GLU A 57 2.90 -31.49 -8.61
N PRO A 58 3.52 -30.55 -9.35
CA PRO A 58 3.79 -29.21 -8.85
C PRO A 58 2.50 -28.55 -8.35
N SER A 59 2.59 -27.86 -7.21
CA SER A 59 1.46 -27.09 -6.69
C SER A 59 1.05 -26.01 -7.69
N GLU A 60 -0.25 -25.75 -7.79
CA GLU A 60 -0.79 -24.63 -8.56
C GLU A 60 -1.05 -23.47 -7.58
N LEU A 61 -0.46 -22.30 -7.82
CA LEU A 61 -0.61 -21.12 -6.99
C LEU A 61 -1.33 -20.02 -7.77
N LEU A 62 -2.40 -19.47 -7.18
CA LEU A 62 -3.08 -18.28 -7.65
C LEU A 62 -2.70 -17.08 -6.79
N VAL A 63 -2.14 -16.04 -7.41
CA VAL A 63 -1.58 -14.88 -6.74
C VAL A 63 -2.39 -13.64 -7.09
N ALA A 64 -2.94 -12.96 -6.07
CA ALA A 64 -3.56 -11.65 -6.26
C ALA A 64 -2.55 -10.52 -6.14
N ARG A 65 -2.60 -9.59 -7.06
CA ARG A 65 -1.86 -8.33 -6.94
C ARG A 65 -2.51 -7.20 -7.73
N TRP A 66 -2.12 -5.98 -7.46
CA TRP A 66 -2.53 -4.81 -8.22
C TRP A 66 -2.06 -4.89 -9.68
N ALA A 67 -2.96 -4.53 -10.62
CA ALA A 67 -2.71 -4.46 -12.05
C ALA A 67 -1.75 -3.31 -12.43
N GLY A 68 -1.06 -3.46 -13.56
CA GLY A 68 -0.17 -2.45 -14.13
C GLY A 68 1.15 -3.04 -14.61
N ALA A 69 2.08 -2.18 -15.02
CA ALA A 69 3.35 -2.58 -15.63
C ALA A 69 4.17 -3.55 -14.76
N THR A 70 4.17 -3.36 -13.44
CA THR A 70 4.85 -4.28 -12.52
C THR A 70 4.19 -5.65 -12.46
N ALA A 71 2.85 -5.75 -12.66
CA ALA A 71 2.17 -7.03 -12.76
C ALA A 71 2.53 -7.75 -14.06
N ASP A 72 2.57 -7.02 -15.16
CA ASP A 72 2.95 -7.59 -16.46
C ASP A 72 4.39 -8.09 -16.46
N TYR A 73 5.31 -7.38 -15.83
CA TYR A 73 6.67 -7.83 -15.60
C TYR A 73 6.68 -9.13 -14.77
N GLN A 74 5.96 -9.15 -13.65
CA GLN A 74 5.94 -10.31 -12.76
C GLN A 74 5.34 -11.55 -13.44
N LYS A 75 4.33 -11.41 -14.32
CA LYS A 75 3.82 -12.52 -15.15
C LYS A 75 4.89 -13.13 -16.07
N GLN A 76 5.92 -12.37 -16.44
CA GLN A 76 7.06 -12.92 -17.19
C GLN A 76 8.09 -13.52 -16.22
N GLN A 77 8.36 -12.84 -15.11
CA GLN A 77 9.33 -13.25 -14.11
C GLN A 77 8.99 -14.60 -13.48
N VAL A 78 7.72 -14.85 -13.15
CA VAL A 78 7.28 -16.12 -12.54
C VAL A 78 7.46 -17.34 -13.45
N LYS A 79 7.70 -17.15 -14.74
CA LYS A 79 8.04 -18.26 -15.65
C LYS A 79 9.41 -18.88 -15.36
N ALA A 80 10.26 -18.18 -14.61
CA ALA A 80 11.55 -18.69 -14.15
C ALA A 80 11.42 -19.54 -12.86
N TYR A 81 10.29 -19.44 -12.16
CA TYR A 81 10.00 -20.28 -11.00
C TYR A 81 9.46 -21.63 -11.46
N THR A 82 10.07 -22.73 -11.00
CA THR A 82 9.80 -24.09 -11.52
C THR A 82 9.15 -25.02 -10.49
N ASP A 83 9.12 -24.60 -9.21
CA ASP A 83 8.70 -25.48 -8.11
C ASP A 83 7.18 -25.52 -7.94
N ALA A 84 6.48 -24.52 -8.51
CA ALA A 84 5.02 -24.52 -8.65
C ALA A 84 4.59 -23.85 -9.96
N ALA A 85 3.37 -24.17 -10.43
CA ALA A 85 2.73 -23.44 -11.52
C ALA A 85 2.05 -22.17 -10.94
N VAL A 86 2.57 -20.98 -11.28
CA VAL A 86 2.09 -19.71 -10.74
C VAL A 86 1.23 -18.97 -11.75
N THR A 87 0.03 -18.57 -11.33
CA THR A 87 -0.88 -17.69 -12.08
C THR A 87 -1.05 -16.37 -11.35
N ILE A 88 -0.78 -15.24 -12.01
CA ILE A 88 -1.02 -13.91 -11.48
C ILE A 88 -2.40 -13.41 -11.92
N ASP A 89 -3.29 -13.15 -10.96
CA ASP A 89 -4.54 -12.38 -11.16
C ASP A 89 -4.24 -10.91 -10.86
N ASP A 90 -4.09 -10.12 -11.91
CA ASP A 90 -3.89 -8.68 -11.82
C ASP A 90 -5.24 -7.96 -11.68
N VAL A 91 -5.42 -7.33 -10.53
CA VAL A 91 -6.65 -6.70 -10.10
C VAL A 91 -6.48 -5.18 -10.05
N GLU A 92 -7.44 -4.44 -10.58
CA GLU A 92 -7.45 -2.98 -10.38
C GLU A 92 -7.37 -2.63 -8.88
N TYR A 93 -6.50 -1.66 -8.54
CA TYR A 93 -6.24 -1.28 -7.14
C TYR A 93 -7.53 -1.02 -6.34
N SER A 94 -8.51 -0.33 -6.96
CA SER A 94 -9.79 0.00 -6.33
C SER A 94 -10.66 -1.21 -5.96
N SER A 95 -10.37 -2.39 -6.54
CA SER A 95 -11.12 -3.64 -6.32
C SER A 95 -10.30 -4.72 -5.62
N LEU A 96 -9.00 -4.49 -5.42
CA LEU A 96 -8.07 -5.50 -4.90
C LEU A 96 -8.48 -5.96 -3.50
N LYS A 97 -8.64 -5.02 -2.57
CA LYS A 97 -9.04 -5.33 -1.17
C LYS A 97 -10.34 -6.12 -1.11
N GLU A 98 -11.36 -5.73 -1.89
CA GLU A 98 -12.64 -6.43 -1.93
C GLU A 98 -12.50 -7.86 -2.45
N LYS A 99 -11.73 -8.07 -3.53
CA LYS A 99 -11.48 -9.41 -4.08
C LYS A 99 -10.71 -10.30 -3.11
N GLU A 100 -9.71 -9.77 -2.42
CA GLU A 100 -8.97 -10.50 -1.40
C GLU A 100 -9.88 -10.94 -0.26
N ILE A 101 -10.68 -10.03 0.30
CA ILE A 101 -11.64 -10.33 1.37
C ILE A 101 -12.66 -11.39 0.92
N LEU A 102 -13.18 -11.31 -0.29
CA LEU A 102 -14.08 -12.34 -0.85
C LEU A 102 -13.40 -13.71 -0.92
N SER A 103 -12.12 -13.75 -1.33
CA SER A 103 -11.33 -14.98 -1.35
C SER A 103 -11.12 -15.56 0.05
N PHE A 104 -10.86 -14.73 1.06
CA PHE A 104 -10.65 -15.17 2.45
C PHE A 104 -11.88 -15.84 3.05
N HIS A 105 -13.09 -15.43 2.65
CA HIS A 105 -14.34 -16.03 3.13
C HIS A 105 -14.70 -17.34 2.44
N ALA A 106 -14.05 -17.71 1.38
CA ALA A 106 -14.33 -18.97 0.69
C ALA A 106 -13.70 -20.17 1.43
N ALA A 107 -14.28 -21.36 1.24
CA ALA A 107 -13.69 -22.57 1.82
C ALA A 107 -12.30 -22.86 1.24
N ALA A 108 -11.40 -23.38 2.05
CA ALA A 108 -10.04 -23.73 1.64
C ALA A 108 -10.06 -24.64 0.39
N GLY A 109 -9.22 -24.33 -0.58
CA GLY A 109 -9.11 -25.05 -1.84
C GLY A 109 -10.29 -24.88 -2.80
N THR A 110 -11.17 -23.89 -2.57
CA THR A 110 -12.18 -23.50 -3.56
C THR A 110 -11.48 -22.95 -4.81
N ALA A 111 -11.93 -23.35 -5.99
CA ALA A 111 -11.37 -22.85 -7.24
C ALA A 111 -11.49 -21.31 -7.31
N GLY A 112 -10.38 -20.65 -7.59
CA GLY A 112 -10.30 -19.18 -7.62
C GLY A 112 -9.94 -18.51 -6.29
N ASN A 113 -9.69 -19.29 -5.21
CA ASN A 113 -9.08 -18.75 -3.99
C ASN A 113 -7.62 -18.40 -4.25
N TYR A 114 -7.20 -17.29 -3.70
CA TYR A 114 -5.80 -16.90 -3.73
C TYR A 114 -4.98 -17.73 -2.74
N ASP A 115 -3.79 -18.11 -3.15
CA ASP A 115 -2.79 -18.79 -2.32
C ASP A 115 -1.76 -17.79 -1.80
N VAL A 116 -1.54 -16.71 -2.54
CA VAL A 116 -0.67 -15.59 -2.17
C VAL A 116 -1.38 -14.28 -2.49
N VAL A 117 -1.29 -13.30 -1.60
CA VAL A 117 -1.87 -11.96 -1.78
C VAL A 117 -0.83 -10.87 -1.58
N TRP A 118 -0.94 -9.79 -2.36
CA TRP A 118 -0.06 -8.63 -2.25
C TRP A 118 -0.78 -7.49 -1.53
N VAL A 119 -0.57 -7.42 -0.23
CA VAL A 119 -1.32 -6.58 0.71
C VAL A 119 -0.70 -5.21 0.85
N ASN A 120 -1.51 -4.16 0.75
CA ASN A 120 -1.07 -2.81 1.12
C ASN A 120 -0.83 -2.74 2.62
N GLY A 121 0.31 -2.16 3.05
CA GLY A 121 0.72 -2.11 4.45
C GLY A 121 -0.37 -1.69 5.45
N PRO A 122 -1.13 -0.62 5.22
CA PRO A 122 -2.25 -0.21 6.06
C PRO A 122 -3.38 -1.25 6.25
N TRP A 123 -3.52 -2.23 5.35
CA TRP A 123 -4.56 -3.28 5.48
C TRP A 123 -4.13 -4.44 6.38
N MET A 124 -2.83 -4.54 6.70
CA MET A 124 -2.26 -5.68 7.44
C MET A 124 -2.92 -5.89 8.80
N THR A 125 -3.14 -4.82 9.58
CA THR A 125 -3.77 -4.93 10.90
C THR A 125 -5.17 -5.54 10.80
N GLU A 126 -6.01 -5.03 9.89
CA GLU A 126 -7.35 -5.59 9.65
C GLU A 126 -7.29 -7.07 9.27
N TYR A 127 -6.36 -7.43 8.38
CA TYR A 127 -6.26 -8.82 7.89
C TYR A 127 -5.78 -9.78 8.97
N VAL A 128 -4.87 -9.35 9.83
CA VAL A 128 -4.40 -10.14 10.97
C VAL A 128 -5.49 -10.29 12.04
N GLU A 129 -6.12 -9.19 12.45
CA GLU A 129 -7.18 -9.20 13.47
C GLU A 129 -8.41 -10.02 13.04
N ALA A 130 -8.76 -9.97 11.76
CA ALA A 130 -9.85 -10.77 11.20
C ALA A 130 -9.47 -12.24 10.96
N GLY A 131 -8.19 -12.60 11.13
CA GLY A 131 -7.69 -13.97 10.86
C GLY A 131 -7.71 -14.34 9.38
N TYR A 132 -7.65 -13.37 8.49
CA TYR A 132 -7.67 -13.58 7.03
C TYR A 132 -6.36 -14.13 6.49
N ILE A 133 -5.24 -13.74 7.08
CA ILE A 133 -3.90 -14.19 6.71
C ILE A 133 -3.25 -14.93 7.88
N MET A 134 -2.34 -15.85 7.58
CA MET A 134 -1.66 -16.66 8.57
C MET A 134 -0.26 -16.12 8.90
N SER A 135 0.26 -16.48 10.09
CA SER A 135 1.66 -16.19 10.41
C SER A 135 2.62 -17.01 9.56
N THR A 136 3.77 -16.42 9.27
CA THR A 136 4.77 -16.98 8.35
C THR A 136 6.08 -17.38 9.03
N ASP A 137 6.19 -17.28 10.36
CA ASP A 137 7.43 -17.57 11.11
C ASP A 137 7.96 -18.98 10.88
N GLU A 138 7.10 -19.99 11.09
CA GLU A 138 7.49 -21.40 10.94
C GLU A 138 7.84 -21.72 9.48
N LEU A 139 7.15 -21.08 8.53
CA LEU A 139 7.43 -21.25 7.10
C LEU A 139 8.75 -20.58 6.71
N ALA A 140 9.05 -19.40 7.27
CA ALA A 140 10.31 -18.69 7.03
C ALA A 140 11.50 -19.46 7.60
N GLU A 141 11.36 -20.05 8.80
CA GLU A 141 12.37 -20.91 9.40
C GLU A 141 12.59 -22.19 8.57
N ALA A 142 11.51 -22.84 8.14
CA ALA A 142 11.57 -24.05 7.34
C ALA A 142 12.20 -23.82 5.95
N ALA A 143 11.91 -22.69 5.31
CA ALA A 143 12.48 -22.29 4.02
C ALA A 143 13.91 -21.70 4.16
N GLY A 144 14.41 -21.50 5.39
CA GLY A 144 15.74 -20.94 5.65
C GLY A 144 15.90 -19.49 5.21
N VAL A 145 14.81 -18.69 5.25
CA VAL A 145 14.85 -17.29 4.85
C VAL A 145 15.59 -16.46 5.88
N ASP A 146 16.60 -15.72 5.45
CA ASP A 146 17.30 -14.75 6.30
C ASP A 146 16.50 -13.46 6.40
N LEU A 147 15.75 -13.29 7.47
CA LEU A 147 14.95 -12.09 7.72
C LEU A 147 15.81 -10.86 8.09
N SER A 148 17.11 -11.02 8.35
CA SER A 148 18.00 -9.91 8.71
C SER A 148 18.33 -8.98 7.54
N ILE A 149 18.11 -9.44 6.30
CA ILE A 149 18.34 -8.64 5.09
C ILE A 149 17.29 -7.54 4.86
N TYR A 150 16.11 -7.69 5.47
CA TYR A 150 15.00 -6.74 5.31
C TYR A 150 15.07 -5.60 6.33
N ASP A 151 14.40 -4.50 6.05
CA ASP A 151 14.23 -3.40 7.00
C ASP A 151 13.53 -3.87 8.28
N GLN A 152 14.27 -3.83 9.41
CA GLN A 152 13.78 -4.35 10.69
C GLN A 152 12.62 -3.53 11.27
N ASN A 153 12.52 -2.24 10.91
CA ASN A 153 11.38 -1.42 11.30
C ASN A 153 10.11 -1.87 10.56
N LEU A 154 10.24 -2.22 9.28
CA LEU A 154 9.11 -2.78 8.52
C LEU A 154 8.71 -4.16 9.05
N LEU A 155 9.68 -5.06 9.30
CA LEU A 155 9.37 -6.36 9.89
C LEU A 155 8.66 -6.24 11.24
N SER A 156 9.07 -5.27 12.07
CA SER A 156 8.40 -5.04 13.36
C SER A 156 6.93 -4.64 13.22
N LYS A 157 6.57 -3.91 12.15
CA LYS A 157 5.18 -3.52 11.82
C LYS A 157 4.34 -4.68 11.28
N LEU A 158 4.99 -5.73 10.78
CA LEU A 158 4.35 -6.96 10.31
C LEU A 158 4.31 -8.05 11.38
N THR A 159 4.79 -7.73 12.59
CA THR A 159 4.84 -8.65 13.72
C THR A 159 3.71 -8.31 14.71
N TYR A 160 2.73 -9.19 14.80
CA TYR A 160 1.57 -9.08 15.69
C TYR A 160 1.64 -10.22 16.72
N ASP A 161 1.52 -9.91 18.00
CA ASP A 161 1.66 -10.87 19.11
C ASP A 161 2.92 -11.75 19.01
N GLY A 162 4.02 -11.16 18.54
CA GLY A 162 5.31 -11.83 18.37
C GLY A 162 5.41 -12.76 17.18
N LYS A 163 4.45 -12.73 16.24
CA LYS A 163 4.43 -13.53 15.02
C LYS A 163 4.48 -12.65 13.78
N LEU A 164 5.26 -13.06 12.79
CA LEU A 164 5.39 -12.38 11.50
C LEU A 164 4.26 -12.80 10.53
N TYR A 165 3.66 -11.86 9.79
CA TYR A 165 2.52 -12.10 8.89
C TYR A 165 2.82 -11.72 7.44
N GLY A 166 4.01 -12.00 6.95
CA GLY A 166 4.39 -11.83 5.55
C GLY A 166 5.76 -11.19 5.38
N ILE A 167 6.19 -11.06 4.14
CA ILE A 167 7.49 -10.48 3.77
C ILE A 167 7.26 -9.12 3.11
N PRO A 168 7.87 -8.03 3.65
CA PRO A 168 7.76 -6.72 3.04
C PRO A 168 8.55 -6.68 1.73
N THR A 169 8.00 -5.96 0.78
CA THR A 169 8.63 -5.76 -0.52
C THR A 169 8.53 -4.29 -0.93
N PHE A 170 8.04 -3.97 -2.05
CA PHE A 170 7.91 -2.70 -2.71
C PHE A 170 7.64 -1.48 -1.79
N LEU A 171 8.62 -0.57 -1.72
CA LEU A 171 8.54 0.69 -0.99
C LEU A 171 8.22 1.84 -1.94
N GLN A 172 7.36 2.76 -1.51
CA GLN A 172 7.06 3.95 -2.29
C GLN A 172 6.63 5.14 -1.42
N CYS A 173 6.97 6.33 -1.89
CA CYS A 173 6.54 7.60 -1.30
C CYS A 173 6.42 8.67 -2.38
N ILE A 174 5.86 9.82 -2.05
CA ILE A 174 5.91 10.99 -2.94
C ILE A 174 7.34 11.51 -2.98
N ILE A 175 7.83 11.79 -4.19
CA ILE A 175 9.10 12.48 -4.42
C ILE A 175 8.89 13.66 -5.36
N GLY A 176 9.85 14.56 -5.44
CA GLY A 176 9.85 15.62 -6.44
C GLY A 176 10.41 15.13 -7.79
N ALA A 177 9.78 15.51 -8.88
CA ALA A 177 10.30 15.31 -10.23
C ALA A 177 10.18 16.60 -11.05
N TYR A 178 11.12 16.83 -11.96
CA TYR A 178 11.17 18.04 -12.79
C TYR A 178 11.79 17.79 -14.16
N ASP A 179 11.45 18.63 -15.13
CA ASP A 179 12.12 18.67 -16.44
C ASP A 179 13.35 19.57 -16.37
N LYS A 180 14.54 18.97 -16.43
CA LYS A 180 15.85 19.68 -16.42
C LYS A 180 15.94 20.74 -17.49
N SER A 181 15.38 20.47 -18.69
CA SER A 181 15.47 21.40 -19.82
C SER A 181 14.68 22.71 -19.56
N VAL A 182 13.51 22.58 -18.90
CA VAL A 182 12.71 23.75 -18.52
C VAL A 182 13.33 24.52 -17.38
N PHE A 183 13.88 23.82 -16.38
CA PHE A 183 14.56 24.47 -15.25
C PHE A 183 15.79 25.25 -15.72
N GLU A 184 16.61 24.68 -16.63
CA GLU A 184 17.74 25.36 -17.24
C GLU A 184 17.32 26.56 -18.07
N GLU A 185 16.32 26.43 -18.94
CA GLU A 185 15.77 27.53 -19.77
C GLU A 185 15.30 28.70 -18.92
N LYS A 186 14.64 28.42 -17.79
CA LYS A 186 14.09 29.43 -16.91
C LYS A 186 15.08 29.91 -15.83
N GLY A 187 16.25 29.30 -15.73
CA GLY A 187 17.23 29.61 -14.68
C GLY A 187 16.73 29.25 -13.28
N LEU A 188 15.87 28.25 -13.14
CA LEU A 188 15.39 27.75 -11.87
C LEU A 188 16.41 26.79 -11.24
N ALA A 189 16.65 26.92 -9.94
CA ALA A 189 17.40 25.94 -9.18
C ALA A 189 16.51 24.76 -8.79
N VAL A 190 17.12 23.57 -8.65
CA VAL A 190 16.44 22.41 -8.08
C VAL A 190 16.18 22.70 -6.59
N PRO A 191 14.96 22.55 -6.09
CA PRO A 191 14.64 22.83 -4.69
C PRO A 191 15.45 21.98 -3.72
N THR A 192 15.91 22.59 -2.63
CA THR A 192 16.61 21.95 -1.50
C THR A 192 15.87 22.11 -0.18
N ASN A 193 14.73 22.75 -0.21
CA ASN A 193 13.82 22.94 0.93
C ASN A 193 12.40 23.28 0.44
N TYR A 194 11.45 23.33 1.39
CA TYR A 194 10.04 23.61 1.13
C TYR A 194 9.84 24.99 0.47
N ASP A 195 10.47 26.04 0.96
CA ASP A 195 10.27 27.40 0.45
C ASP A 195 10.80 27.60 -0.97
N GLU A 196 11.91 26.94 -1.30
CA GLU A 196 12.43 26.92 -2.68
C GLU A 196 11.51 26.14 -3.62
N MET A 197 10.91 25.03 -3.16
CA MET A 197 9.93 24.28 -3.92
C MET A 197 8.66 25.11 -4.21
N VAL A 198 8.14 25.82 -3.21
CA VAL A 198 7.00 26.75 -3.38
C VAL A 198 7.37 27.88 -4.34
N SER A 199 8.58 28.44 -4.22
CA SER A 199 9.07 29.50 -5.11
C SER A 199 9.17 29.05 -6.55
N ALA A 200 9.70 27.86 -6.79
CA ALA A 200 9.76 27.25 -8.12
C ALA A 200 8.35 26.98 -8.69
N ALA A 201 7.42 26.46 -7.87
CA ALA A 201 6.03 26.26 -8.25
C ALA A 201 5.34 27.56 -8.64
N ALA A 202 5.56 28.64 -7.87
CA ALA A 202 5.02 29.97 -8.16
C ALA A 202 5.56 30.54 -9.47
N ALA A 203 6.86 30.42 -9.74
CA ALA A 203 7.48 30.87 -10.98
C ALA A 203 6.93 30.09 -12.17
N LEU A 204 6.79 28.77 -12.09
CA LEU A 204 6.20 27.94 -13.13
C LEU A 204 4.71 28.25 -13.35
N LYS A 205 3.95 28.54 -12.28
CA LYS A 205 2.53 28.93 -12.38
C LYS A 205 2.34 30.24 -13.09
N ALA A 206 3.22 31.22 -12.86
CA ALA A 206 3.18 32.51 -13.56
C ALA A 206 3.34 32.37 -15.08
N ASP A 207 4.02 31.33 -15.54
CA ASP A 207 4.19 30.99 -16.96
C ASP A 207 3.12 30.00 -17.48
N GLY A 208 2.09 29.73 -16.70
CA GLY A 208 0.97 28.86 -17.10
C GLY A 208 1.18 27.36 -16.82
N ASN A 209 2.26 26.97 -16.14
CA ASN A 209 2.58 25.56 -15.85
C ASN A 209 2.16 25.15 -14.43
N GLY A 210 2.81 25.65 -13.41
CA GLY A 210 2.58 25.24 -12.00
C GLY A 210 3.22 23.88 -11.65
N ILE A 211 2.92 23.41 -10.42
CA ILE A 211 3.36 22.11 -9.92
C ILE A 211 2.26 21.05 -10.12
N ALA A 212 2.58 19.94 -10.78
CA ALA A 212 1.66 18.81 -10.84
C ALA A 212 1.63 18.09 -9.49
N MET A 213 0.47 18.04 -8.85
CA MET A 213 0.31 17.33 -7.57
C MET A 213 -1.01 16.57 -7.51
N PRO A 214 -1.08 15.43 -6.81
CA PRO A 214 -2.31 14.68 -6.64
C PRO A 214 -3.18 15.38 -5.59
N ALA A 215 -4.25 16.05 -6.02
CA ALA A 215 -5.11 16.84 -5.15
C ALA A 215 -6.61 16.50 -5.31
N SER A 216 -6.93 15.38 -5.94
CA SER A 216 -8.32 14.92 -6.12
C SER A 216 -8.95 14.41 -4.83
N GLN A 217 -10.28 14.39 -4.80
CA GLN A 217 -11.07 13.85 -3.69
C GLN A 217 -10.99 12.32 -3.53
N THR A 218 -10.43 11.62 -4.51
CA THR A 218 -10.46 10.16 -4.55
C THR A 218 -9.17 9.52 -4.07
N ASN A 219 -8.02 10.12 -4.33
CA ASN A 219 -6.72 9.58 -3.95
C ASN A 219 -5.60 10.61 -4.16
N GLY A 220 -4.63 10.61 -3.26
CA GLY A 220 -3.35 11.29 -3.42
C GLY A 220 -3.17 12.55 -2.57
N ALA A 221 -4.20 13.38 -2.38
CA ALA A 221 -4.10 14.59 -1.56
C ALA A 221 -3.61 14.28 -0.13
N TYR A 222 -4.16 13.23 0.47
CA TYR A 222 -3.75 12.76 1.79
C TYR A 222 -2.25 12.39 1.83
N THR A 223 -1.74 11.69 0.81
CA THR A 223 -0.33 11.26 0.79
C THR A 223 0.63 12.44 0.75
N VAL A 224 0.32 13.50 0.01
CA VAL A 224 1.10 14.74 0.00
C VAL A 224 1.04 15.44 1.37
N TRP A 225 -0.15 15.59 1.92
CA TRP A 225 -0.36 16.24 3.21
C TRP A 225 0.32 15.49 4.36
N SER A 226 0.19 14.17 4.41
CA SER A 226 0.80 13.36 5.48
C SER A 226 2.32 13.41 5.45
N GLN A 227 2.95 13.48 4.26
CA GLN A 227 4.39 13.73 4.20
C GLN A 227 4.78 15.12 4.72
N MET A 228 3.95 16.15 4.51
CA MET A 228 4.17 17.46 5.13
C MET A 228 4.04 17.41 6.67
N LEU A 229 3.08 16.62 7.18
CA LEU A 229 2.92 16.40 8.62
C LEU A 229 4.13 15.65 9.20
N TYR A 230 4.54 14.55 8.58
CA TYR A 230 5.63 13.68 9.05
C TYR A 230 6.99 14.36 8.94
N SER A 231 7.22 15.20 7.91
CA SER A 231 8.43 16.01 7.78
C SER A 231 8.59 17.03 8.91
N ALA A 232 7.49 17.50 9.50
CA ALA A 232 7.50 18.37 10.68
C ALA A 232 7.45 17.60 12.02
N ASP A 233 7.77 16.29 11.99
CA ASP A 233 7.70 15.39 13.14
C ASP A 233 6.29 15.25 13.77
N GLY A 234 5.24 15.64 13.04
CA GLY A 234 3.85 15.53 13.49
C GLY A 234 3.31 14.10 13.44
N TYR A 235 2.17 13.88 14.04
CA TYR A 235 1.47 12.60 14.13
C TYR A 235 -0.03 12.78 14.00
N LEU A 236 -0.72 11.81 13.37
CA LEU A 236 -2.18 11.76 13.32
C LEU A 236 -2.79 11.26 14.62
N THR A 237 -2.07 10.33 15.29
CA THR A 237 -2.49 9.76 16.57
C THR A 237 -1.39 9.94 17.59
N LYS A 238 -1.77 10.20 18.83
CA LYS A 238 -0.86 10.33 19.94
C LYS A 238 -1.42 9.64 21.18
N ASP A 239 -0.63 8.77 21.77
CA ASP A 239 -1.02 8.01 22.97
C ASP A 239 -2.39 7.28 22.82
N GLY A 240 -2.62 6.66 21.66
CA GLY A 240 -3.87 5.94 21.35
C GLY A 240 -5.09 6.84 21.12
N THR A 241 -4.89 8.13 20.88
CA THR A 241 -5.97 9.09 20.58
C THR A 241 -5.72 9.80 19.26
N LEU A 242 -6.79 10.09 18.52
CA LEU A 242 -6.71 10.91 17.32
C LEU A 242 -6.35 12.35 17.67
N ALA A 243 -5.48 12.96 16.89
CA ALA A 243 -4.99 14.33 17.05
C ALA A 243 -5.03 15.11 15.73
N VAL A 244 -6.07 14.88 14.90
CA VAL A 244 -6.16 15.45 13.54
C VAL A 244 -6.37 16.97 13.54
N ASP A 245 -6.81 17.58 14.63
CA ASP A 245 -6.94 19.04 14.82
C ASP A 245 -5.81 19.64 15.68
N SER A 246 -4.69 18.93 15.84
CA SER A 246 -3.48 19.43 16.50
C SER A 246 -2.84 20.60 15.72
N ASP A 247 -2.01 21.38 16.42
CA ASP A 247 -1.26 22.49 15.80
C ASP A 247 -0.38 21.99 14.64
N GLU A 248 0.18 20.78 14.74
CA GLU A 248 1.00 20.16 13.71
C GLU A 248 0.17 19.80 12.45
N CYS A 249 -1.04 19.26 12.64
CA CYS A 249 -1.95 18.93 11.53
C CYS A 249 -2.48 20.21 10.85
N ILE A 250 -2.79 21.25 11.64
CA ILE A 250 -3.18 22.56 11.11
C ILE A 250 -2.05 23.15 10.29
N ALA A 251 -0.82 23.19 10.82
CA ALA A 251 0.34 23.73 10.12
C ALA A 251 0.69 22.93 8.85
N ALA A 252 0.50 21.60 8.85
CA ALA A 252 0.65 20.78 7.65
C ALA A 252 -0.41 21.14 6.58
N SER A 253 -1.64 21.40 7.01
CA SER A 253 -2.74 21.81 6.12
C SER A 253 -2.55 23.21 5.54
N GLU A 254 -1.99 24.15 6.32
CA GLU A 254 -1.59 25.47 5.85
C GLU A 254 -0.47 25.39 4.82
N ARG A 255 0.53 24.52 5.02
CA ARG A 255 1.58 24.26 4.02
C ARG A 255 1.01 23.63 2.76
N TYR A 256 0.08 22.67 2.89
CA TYR A 256 -0.62 22.09 1.75
C TYR A 256 -1.39 23.17 0.96
N GLU A 257 -2.16 24.02 1.64
CA GLU A 257 -2.87 25.15 1.02
C GLU A 257 -1.91 26.11 0.31
N ASN A 258 -0.78 26.43 0.95
CA ASN A 258 0.25 27.31 0.36
C ASN A 258 0.90 26.73 -0.89
N LEU A 259 1.06 25.40 -1.00
CA LEU A 259 1.63 24.77 -2.20
C LEU A 259 0.57 24.60 -3.30
N VAL A 260 -0.64 24.14 -2.95
CA VAL A 260 -1.68 23.79 -3.93
C VAL A 260 -2.21 25.00 -4.71
N GLN A 261 -2.09 26.22 -4.19
CA GLN A 261 -2.45 27.44 -4.92
C GLN A 261 -1.61 27.61 -6.22
N TYR A 262 -0.40 27.02 -6.26
CA TYR A 262 0.47 27.03 -7.44
C TYR A 262 0.38 25.73 -8.24
N ALA A 263 -0.62 24.90 -7.96
CA ALA A 263 -0.78 23.64 -8.68
C ALA A 263 -1.09 23.87 -10.17
N ALA A 264 -0.62 22.94 -10.99
CA ALA A 264 -0.93 22.92 -12.40
C ALA A 264 -2.44 22.75 -12.64
N ASP A 265 -2.94 23.30 -13.74
CA ASP A 265 -4.34 23.19 -14.09
C ASP A 265 -4.76 21.72 -14.24
N GLY A 266 -5.81 21.34 -13.52
CA GLY A 266 -6.28 19.95 -13.43
C GLY A 266 -5.83 19.19 -12.19
N SER A 267 -4.84 19.65 -11.42
CA SER A 267 -4.34 18.94 -10.21
C SER A 267 -5.45 18.56 -9.22
N LEU A 268 -6.47 19.41 -9.02
CA LEU A 268 -7.61 19.12 -8.16
C LEU A 268 -8.48 17.94 -8.64
N SER A 269 -8.26 17.46 -9.86
CA SER A 269 -8.92 16.27 -10.42
C SER A 269 -7.98 15.08 -10.61
N TRP A 270 -6.67 15.26 -10.34
CA TRP A 270 -5.66 14.22 -10.55
C TRP A 270 -5.43 13.39 -9.29
N ALA A 271 -5.43 12.08 -9.47
CA ALA A 271 -4.73 11.13 -8.64
C ALA A 271 -3.26 11.02 -9.11
N HIS A 272 -2.51 10.04 -8.58
CA HIS A 272 -1.08 9.86 -8.90
C HIS A 272 -0.80 9.71 -10.41
N ASP A 273 -1.65 9.00 -11.15
CA ASP A 273 -1.49 8.81 -12.60
C ASP A 273 -1.63 10.12 -13.38
N GLY A 274 -2.49 11.03 -12.93
CA GLY A 274 -2.65 12.35 -13.53
C GLY A 274 -1.38 13.18 -13.44
N VAL A 275 -0.68 13.13 -12.30
CA VAL A 275 0.61 13.78 -12.09
C VAL A 275 1.66 13.21 -13.05
N THR A 276 1.74 11.89 -13.14
CA THR A 276 2.67 11.21 -14.05
C THR A 276 2.46 11.65 -15.50
N LYS A 277 1.21 11.61 -15.96
CA LYS A 277 0.84 12.04 -17.33
C LYS A 277 1.12 13.52 -17.58
N ALA A 278 0.92 14.39 -16.58
CA ALA A 278 1.19 15.82 -16.72
C ALA A 278 2.69 16.09 -16.92
N LEU A 279 3.56 15.37 -16.22
CA LEU A 279 5.00 15.46 -16.40
C LEU A 279 5.43 14.85 -17.75
N GLN A 280 4.98 13.64 -18.07
CA GLN A 280 5.30 12.97 -19.33
C GLN A 280 4.93 13.85 -20.56
N SER A 281 3.79 14.52 -20.53
CA SER A 281 3.31 15.37 -21.62
C SER A 281 3.85 16.80 -21.61
N LYS A 282 4.73 17.16 -20.64
CA LYS A 282 5.21 18.53 -20.40
C LYS A 282 4.09 19.56 -20.14
N SER A 283 2.89 19.13 -19.74
CA SER A 283 1.85 20.04 -19.26
C SER A 283 2.15 20.59 -17.85
N ALA A 284 3.10 19.98 -17.16
CA ALA A 284 3.77 20.52 -15.98
C ALA A 284 5.28 20.25 -16.07
N ALA A 285 6.08 21.21 -15.62
CA ALA A 285 7.55 21.09 -15.62
C ALA A 285 8.13 20.62 -14.28
N MET A 286 7.33 20.60 -13.22
CA MET A 286 7.64 20.08 -11.90
C MET A 286 6.42 19.38 -11.33
N GLY A 287 6.61 18.35 -10.51
CA GLY A 287 5.49 17.65 -9.89
C GLY A 287 5.90 16.74 -8.74
N LEU A 288 4.89 16.18 -8.09
CA LEU A 288 4.98 15.31 -6.93
C LEU A 288 4.40 13.90 -7.27
N PRO A 289 5.08 13.10 -8.10
CA PRO A 289 4.66 11.74 -8.41
C PRO A 289 4.86 10.81 -7.21
N MET A 290 4.08 9.71 -7.18
CA MET A 290 4.42 8.53 -6.40
C MET A 290 5.65 7.86 -7.03
N SER A 291 6.65 7.50 -6.23
CA SER A 291 7.91 6.92 -6.75
C SER A 291 7.68 5.64 -7.57
N GLY A 292 6.68 4.84 -7.21
CA GLY A 292 6.30 3.64 -7.97
C GLY A 292 5.80 3.90 -9.40
N ASN A 293 5.47 5.15 -9.74
CA ASN A 293 5.07 5.54 -11.10
C ASN A 293 6.22 6.14 -11.92
N CYS A 294 7.40 6.35 -11.31
CA CYS A 294 8.49 7.08 -11.96
C CYS A 294 9.16 6.31 -13.11
N ALA A 295 9.01 4.99 -13.18
CA ALA A 295 9.39 4.18 -14.34
C ALA A 295 8.82 4.74 -15.65
N ASN A 296 7.58 5.23 -15.61
CA ASN A 296 6.89 5.77 -16.80
C ASN A 296 7.60 6.99 -17.40
N PHE A 297 8.44 7.70 -16.66
CA PHE A 297 9.18 8.85 -17.20
C PHE A 297 10.29 8.45 -18.17
N PHE A 298 10.77 7.22 -18.11
CA PHE A 298 11.82 6.69 -18.97
C PHE A 298 11.29 5.96 -20.22
N ASP A 299 9.98 5.92 -20.39
CA ASP A 299 9.33 5.37 -21.60
C ASP A 299 9.49 6.38 -22.76
N GLU A 300 10.47 6.14 -23.63
CA GLU A 300 10.80 7.01 -24.78
C GLU A 300 9.62 7.17 -25.78
N GLU A 301 8.68 6.22 -25.82
CA GLU A 301 7.54 6.28 -26.73
C GLU A 301 6.44 7.20 -26.20
N ASN A 302 6.28 7.26 -24.85
CA ASN A 302 5.15 7.92 -24.19
C ASN A 302 5.54 9.09 -23.29
N SER A 303 6.83 9.36 -23.09
CA SER A 303 7.33 10.43 -22.23
C SER A 303 8.19 11.45 -22.99
N LEU A 304 7.75 12.68 -23.00
CA LEU A 304 8.51 13.78 -23.60
C LEU A 304 9.68 14.26 -22.72
N ILE A 305 9.79 13.74 -21.49
CA ILE A 305 10.86 14.08 -20.54
C ILE A 305 11.84 12.92 -20.31
N ALA A 306 11.78 11.85 -21.10
CA ALA A 306 12.59 10.66 -20.88
C ALA A 306 14.08 10.98 -20.72
N ASP A 307 14.64 11.85 -21.56
CA ASP A 307 16.04 12.28 -21.52
C ASP A 307 16.32 13.43 -20.53
N SER A 308 15.29 14.09 -20.00
CA SER A 308 15.43 15.33 -19.23
C SER A 308 14.85 15.29 -17.82
N VAL A 309 14.27 14.18 -17.40
CA VAL A 309 13.72 14.06 -16.04
C VAL A 309 14.83 14.13 -14.99
N GLY A 310 14.57 14.89 -13.93
CA GLY A 310 15.37 14.94 -12.71
C GLY A 310 14.49 14.74 -11.50
N PHE A 311 15.10 14.38 -10.38
CA PHE A 311 14.39 14.10 -9.14
C PHE A 311 14.99 14.89 -7.98
N PHE A 312 14.18 15.14 -6.95
CA PHE A 312 14.59 15.76 -5.70
C PHE A 312 13.71 15.25 -4.56
N PRO A 313 14.16 15.30 -3.29
CA PRO A 313 13.33 14.93 -2.16
C PRO A 313 12.07 15.81 -2.06
N PHE A 314 10.92 15.22 -1.72
CA PHE A 314 9.75 16.03 -1.42
C PHE A 314 9.88 16.66 -0.03
N TYR A 315 10.30 17.91 0.02
CA TYR A 315 10.44 18.68 1.26
C TYR A 315 9.06 19.10 1.79
N GLY A 316 8.60 18.38 2.78
CA GLY A 316 7.29 18.67 3.43
C GLY A 316 7.35 19.79 4.46
N TYR A 317 8.54 20.03 5.03
CA TYR A 317 8.81 21.09 6.02
C TYR A 317 10.29 21.46 6.02
N GLU A 318 10.62 22.75 5.86
CA GLU A 318 12.01 23.24 5.79
C GLU A 318 12.85 22.37 4.84
N ASP A 319 13.97 21.82 5.30
CA ASP A 319 14.84 20.89 4.56
C ASP A 319 14.51 19.42 4.86
N GLN A 320 13.40 19.13 5.55
CA GLN A 320 12.98 17.78 5.92
C GLN A 320 12.05 17.16 4.88
N ALA A 321 12.32 15.89 4.56
CA ALA A 321 11.61 15.13 3.53
C ALA A 321 11.22 13.73 4.03
N ALA A 322 10.46 13.64 5.13
CA ALA A 322 10.02 12.36 5.68
C ALA A 322 8.92 11.73 4.83
N ALA A 323 9.06 10.45 4.48
CA ALA A 323 8.03 9.73 3.75
C ALA A 323 6.77 9.50 4.58
N ASN A 324 5.61 9.51 3.93
CA ASN A 324 4.52 8.62 4.30
C ASN A 324 4.93 7.23 3.80
N GLN A 325 5.28 6.34 4.73
CA GLN A 325 5.84 5.04 4.39
C GLN A 325 4.75 4.13 3.82
N THR A 326 4.58 4.16 2.51
CA THR A 326 3.72 3.21 1.80
C THR A 326 4.56 2.00 1.37
N TYR A 327 4.16 0.80 1.80
CA TYR A 327 4.83 -0.45 1.48
C TYR A 327 3.81 -1.55 1.18
N TRP A 328 4.29 -2.60 0.53
CA TRP A 328 3.48 -3.75 0.17
C TRP A 328 4.09 -5.02 0.77
N VAL A 329 3.25 -6.00 1.02
CA VAL A 329 3.61 -7.23 1.73
C VAL A 329 3.09 -8.44 0.96
N TRP A 330 3.92 -9.43 0.76
CA TRP A 330 3.45 -10.74 0.33
C TRP A 330 2.99 -11.52 1.55
N ALA A 331 1.73 -11.94 1.56
CA ALA A 331 1.10 -12.66 2.66
C ALA A 331 0.36 -13.91 2.14
N ILE A 332 0.07 -14.83 3.06
CA ILE A 332 -0.60 -16.09 2.77
C ILE A 332 -1.97 -16.08 3.43
N PRO A 333 -3.07 -16.26 2.67
CA PRO A 333 -4.41 -16.43 3.22
C PRO A 333 -4.50 -17.62 4.16
N SER A 334 -5.25 -17.49 5.26
CA SER A 334 -5.47 -18.58 6.24
C SER A 334 -6.17 -19.80 5.63
N ASN A 335 -6.86 -19.62 4.50
CA ASN A 335 -7.53 -20.69 3.75
C ASN A 335 -6.68 -21.21 2.56
N CYS A 336 -5.39 -20.85 2.48
CA CYS A 336 -4.47 -21.38 1.48
C CYS A 336 -4.38 -22.91 1.56
N LYS A 337 -4.35 -23.57 0.40
CA LYS A 337 -4.34 -25.05 0.34
C LYS A 337 -2.95 -25.65 0.61
N ASP A 338 -1.90 -24.99 0.14
CA ASP A 338 -0.50 -25.43 0.30
C ASP A 338 0.36 -24.24 0.77
N PRO A 339 0.31 -23.89 2.08
CA PRO A 339 1.05 -22.75 2.60
C PRO A 339 2.57 -22.88 2.45
N ALA A 340 3.10 -24.09 2.43
CA ALA A 340 4.53 -24.33 2.25
C ALA A 340 4.96 -23.93 0.83
N ALA A 341 4.28 -24.42 -0.20
CA ALA A 341 4.56 -24.03 -1.58
C ALA A 341 4.32 -22.52 -1.83
N ALA A 342 3.29 -21.95 -1.20
CA ALA A 342 3.01 -20.50 -1.27
C ALA A 342 4.16 -19.69 -0.66
N PHE A 343 4.70 -20.11 0.49
CA PHE A 343 5.81 -19.41 1.13
C PHE A 343 7.15 -19.62 0.38
N GLU A 344 7.43 -20.79 -0.13
CA GLU A 344 8.60 -21.03 -1.00
C GLU A 344 8.61 -20.09 -2.22
N PHE A 345 7.43 -19.90 -2.82
CA PHE A 345 7.28 -18.90 -3.89
C PHE A 345 7.54 -17.47 -3.40
N ILE A 346 7.00 -17.05 -2.24
CA ILE A 346 7.26 -15.74 -1.64
C ILE A 346 8.77 -15.59 -1.37
N ALA A 347 9.41 -16.59 -0.79
CA ALA A 347 10.84 -16.58 -0.47
C ALA A 347 11.70 -16.41 -1.72
N TRP A 348 11.35 -17.09 -2.82
CA TRP A 348 12.00 -16.90 -4.11
C TRP A 348 11.79 -15.49 -4.65
N LEU A 349 10.54 -15.00 -4.64
CA LEU A 349 10.15 -13.71 -5.18
C LEU A 349 10.84 -12.55 -4.44
N CYS A 350 10.96 -12.69 -3.11
CA CYS A 350 11.60 -11.71 -2.22
C CYS A 350 13.10 -11.98 -1.98
N SER A 351 13.73 -12.87 -2.75
CA SER A 351 15.17 -13.08 -2.67
C SER A 351 15.93 -11.87 -3.24
N TYR A 352 17.18 -11.68 -2.77
CA TYR A 352 18.03 -10.56 -3.21
C TYR A 352 18.12 -10.44 -4.73
N GLU A 353 18.38 -11.54 -5.42
CA GLU A 353 18.57 -11.53 -6.88
C GLU A 353 17.27 -11.18 -7.64
N VAL A 354 16.14 -11.71 -7.20
CA VAL A 354 14.84 -11.47 -7.84
C VAL A 354 14.36 -10.04 -7.57
N GLU A 355 14.50 -9.55 -6.34
CA GLU A 355 14.17 -8.18 -5.97
C GLU A 355 15.10 -7.17 -6.67
N LYS A 356 16.42 -7.45 -6.78
CA LYS A 356 17.36 -6.61 -7.52
C LYS A 356 16.96 -6.50 -8.99
N ALA A 357 16.69 -7.63 -9.64
CA ALA A 357 16.27 -7.64 -11.04
C ALA A 357 14.98 -6.84 -11.24
N SER A 358 13.97 -7.06 -10.39
CA SER A 358 12.71 -6.31 -10.42
C SER A 358 12.94 -4.81 -10.22
N SER A 359 13.81 -4.46 -9.28
CA SER A 359 14.13 -3.05 -8.98
C SER A 359 14.79 -2.37 -10.18
N MET A 360 15.71 -3.04 -10.85
CA MET A 360 16.42 -2.49 -12.02
C MET A 360 15.51 -2.37 -13.24
N ASP A 361 14.72 -3.40 -13.52
CA ASP A 361 13.88 -3.46 -14.73
C ASP A 361 12.62 -2.60 -14.60
N MET A 362 12.06 -2.49 -13.38
CA MET A 362 10.79 -1.78 -13.12
C MET A 362 10.97 -0.49 -12.31
N TYR A 363 12.20 -0.08 -12.02
CA TYR A 363 12.48 1.09 -11.20
C TYR A 363 11.72 1.05 -9.86
N THR A 364 11.63 -0.13 -9.23
CA THR A 364 11.00 -0.31 -7.92
C THR A 364 12.03 -0.20 -6.80
N ILE A 365 11.58 0.06 -5.59
CA ILE A 365 12.44 0.11 -4.41
C ILE A 365 12.07 -1.04 -3.49
N SER A 366 13.02 -1.92 -3.23
CA SER A 366 12.86 -3.10 -2.38
C SER A 366 12.96 -2.77 -0.89
N ALA A 367 12.38 -3.62 -0.04
CA ALA A 367 12.55 -3.61 1.41
C ALA A 367 13.87 -4.26 1.87
N ILE A 368 14.66 -4.82 0.95
CA ILE A 368 15.98 -5.39 1.25
C ILE A 368 17.00 -4.27 1.44
N THR A 369 17.55 -4.16 2.65
CA THR A 369 18.41 -3.04 3.05
C THR A 369 19.73 -2.98 2.28
N GLU A 370 20.30 -4.12 1.87
CA GLU A 370 21.53 -4.16 1.08
C GLU A 370 21.37 -3.54 -0.31
N LEU A 371 20.17 -3.61 -0.90
CA LEU A 371 19.88 -3.00 -2.20
C LEU A 371 19.96 -1.47 -2.16
N ALA A 372 19.77 -0.86 -0.99
CA ALA A 372 19.95 0.58 -0.82
C ALA A 372 21.39 1.06 -1.06
N THR A 373 22.36 0.15 -1.02
CA THR A 373 23.79 0.44 -1.23
C THR A 373 24.36 -0.27 -2.47
N ASP A 374 23.54 -0.97 -3.23
CA ASP A 374 23.96 -1.63 -4.46
C ASP A 374 24.29 -0.59 -5.54
N ALA A 375 25.57 -0.55 -5.96
CA ALA A 375 26.05 0.49 -6.88
C ALA A 375 25.41 0.42 -8.28
N GLU A 376 25.06 -0.78 -8.74
CA GLU A 376 24.43 -0.98 -10.05
C GLU A 376 22.97 -0.49 -10.01
N LEU A 377 22.22 -0.84 -8.94
CA LEU A 377 20.86 -0.36 -8.72
C LEU A 377 20.84 1.17 -8.59
N MET A 378 21.72 1.75 -7.77
CA MET A 378 21.80 3.20 -7.59
C MET A 378 22.15 3.95 -8.88
N ALA A 379 22.91 3.32 -9.78
CA ALA A 379 23.21 3.90 -11.10
C ALA A 379 22.03 3.78 -12.08
N THR A 380 21.21 2.74 -11.95
CA THR A 380 20.08 2.45 -12.84
C THR A 380 18.82 3.19 -12.43
N VAL A 381 18.53 3.28 -11.13
CA VAL A 381 17.31 3.91 -10.58
C VAL A 381 17.68 5.27 -9.94
N PRO A 382 17.60 6.37 -10.69
CA PRO A 382 18.18 7.66 -10.28
C PRO A 382 17.49 8.34 -9.10
N PHE A 383 16.35 7.83 -8.63
CA PHE A 383 15.64 8.32 -7.44
C PHE A 383 15.68 7.35 -6.25
N ALA A 384 16.41 6.22 -6.37
CA ALA A 384 16.44 5.21 -5.31
C ALA A 384 16.93 5.79 -3.98
N ASN A 385 18.06 6.53 -3.98
CA ASN A 385 18.56 7.19 -2.77
C ASN A 385 17.54 8.12 -2.13
N ILE A 386 16.80 8.90 -2.96
CA ILE A 386 15.79 9.83 -2.46
C ILE A 386 14.70 9.08 -1.69
N VAL A 387 14.17 8.00 -2.27
CA VAL A 387 13.14 7.19 -1.62
C VAL A 387 13.66 6.57 -0.32
N MET A 388 14.87 5.98 -0.35
CA MET A 388 15.47 5.33 0.82
C MET A 388 15.73 6.34 1.96
N GLU A 389 16.27 7.51 1.65
CA GLU A 389 16.48 8.58 2.64
C GLU A 389 15.16 9.06 3.24
N GLN A 390 14.17 9.35 2.41
CA GLN A 390 12.84 9.75 2.88
C GLN A 390 12.18 8.67 3.75
N PHE A 391 12.34 7.39 3.38
CA PHE A 391 11.82 6.26 4.14
C PHE A 391 12.49 6.12 5.51
N SER A 392 13.80 6.31 5.60
CA SER A 392 14.57 6.14 6.84
C SER A 392 14.11 7.06 7.98
N ILE A 393 13.58 8.24 7.65
CA ILE A 393 13.03 9.22 8.59
C ILE A 393 11.51 9.32 8.51
N GLY A 394 10.88 8.50 7.67
CA GLY A 394 9.45 8.49 7.41
C GLY A 394 8.64 7.88 8.55
N LYS A 395 7.33 8.04 8.45
CA LYS A 395 6.37 7.46 9.39
C LYS A 395 5.29 6.69 8.63
N PRO A 396 4.80 5.58 9.20
CA PRO A 396 3.64 4.89 8.65
C PRO A 396 2.37 5.64 9.01
N ASP A 397 1.32 5.38 8.24
CA ASP A 397 -0.04 5.68 8.64
C ASP A 397 -0.43 4.85 9.90
N PRO A 398 -1.42 5.30 10.69
CA PRO A 398 -1.93 4.54 11.82
C PRO A 398 -2.39 3.13 11.39
N ALA A 399 -1.91 2.11 12.11
CA ALA A 399 -2.33 0.73 11.93
C ALA A 399 -3.63 0.48 12.72
N ASN A 400 -4.77 0.95 12.21
CA ASN A 400 -6.04 0.94 12.91
C ASN A 400 -7.20 0.85 11.91
N SER A 401 -8.22 0.05 12.20
CA SER A 401 -9.38 -0.16 11.32
C SER A 401 -10.23 1.10 11.08
N ASN A 402 -10.11 2.12 11.95
CA ASN A 402 -10.77 3.42 11.77
C ASN A 402 -10.01 4.34 10.80
N PHE A 403 -8.80 3.96 10.37
CA PHE A 403 -7.94 4.83 9.57
C PHE A 403 -8.46 5.04 8.15
N ASP A 404 -8.88 3.98 7.44
CA ASP A 404 -9.36 4.10 6.05
C ASP A 404 -10.56 5.07 5.91
N PRO A 405 -11.59 5.03 6.78
CA PRO A 405 -12.64 6.03 6.78
C PRO A 405 -12.14 7.45 7.06
N LEU A 406 -11.24 7.65 8.03
CA LEU A 406 -10.63 8.95 8.32
C LEU A 406 -9.84 9.46 7.13
N LYS A 407 -8.99 8.63 6.52
CA LYS A 407 -8.18 8.98 5.34
C LYS A 407 -9.05 9.42 4.17
N SER A 408 -10.17 8.74 3.95
CA SER A 408 -11.14 9.09 2.91
C SER A 408 -11.73 10.48 3.14
N ASP A 409 -12.24 10.75 4.35
CA ASP A 409 -12.79 12.06 4.70
C ASP A 409 -11.72 13.16 4.71
N MET A 410 -10.51 12.87 5.20
CA MET A 410 -9.39 13.81 5.16
C MET A 410 -9.01 14.17 3.71
N THR A 411 -9.06 13.22 2.79
CA THR A 411 -8.82 13.48 1.36
C THR A 411 -9.85 14.46 0.78
N ILE A 412 -11.12 14.34 1.20
CA ILE A 412 -12.18 15.29 0.82
C ILE A 412 -11.87 16.69 1.39
N VAL A 413 -11.54 16.77 2.67
CA VAL A 413 -11.18 18.03 3.34
C VAL A 413 -9.98 18.71 2.64
N LEU A 414 -8.94 17.97 2.30
CA LEU A 414 -7.78 18.49 1.58
C LEU A 414 -8.12 19.01 0.19
N SER A 415 -9.05 18.35 -0.50
CA SER A 415 -9.55 18.85 -1.79
C SER A 415 -10.37 20.14 -1.65
N GLU A 416 -11.14 20.29 -0.54
CA GLU A 416 -11.83 21.56 -0.22
C GLU A 416 -10.83 22.68 0.08
N ILE A 417 -9.78 22.39 0.87
CA ILE A 417 -8.68 23.33 1.13
C ILE A 417 -8.03 23.74 -0.21
N GLY A 418 -7.73 22.77 -1.08
CA GLY A 418 -7.15 23.04 -2.40
C GLY A 418 -8.04 23.91 -3.28
N ALA A 419 -9.34 23.69 -3.29
CA ALA A 419 -10.30 24.51 -4.03
C ALA A 419 -10.43 25.94 -3.47
N ALA A 420 -10.31 26.11 -2.15
CA ALA A 420 -10.38 27.41 -1.48
C ALA A 420 -9.09 28.22 -1.58
N SER A 421 -7.93 27.59 -1.82
CA SER A 421 -6.60 28.21 -1.78
C SER A 421 -6.46 29.45 -2.68
N THR A 422 -7.13 29.48 -3.83
CA THR A 422 -7.16 30.62 -4.76
C THR A 422 -8.34 31.55 -4.55
N ALA A 423 -9.26 31.25 -3.61
CA ALA A 423 -10.49 32.00 -3.36
C ALA A 423 -10.50 32.72 -1.99
N GLY A 424 -9.35 32.83 -1.34
CA GLY A 424 -9.20 33.55 -0.06
C GLY A 424 -8.88 32.63 1.13
N GLY A 425 -8.63 31.35 0.89
CA GLY A 425 -8.24 30.37 1.90
C GLY A 425 -9.42 29.60 2.52
N ALA A 426 -9.12 28.47 3.15
CA ALA A 426 -10.08 27.62 3.84
C ALA A 426 -10.14 27.89 5.34
N ASP A 427 -11.26 27.57 5.99
CA ASP A 427 -11.33 27.45 7.45
C ASP A 427 -10.72 26.11 7.90
N ILE A 428 -9.38 26.01 7.80
CA ILE A 428 -8.62 24.78 8.11
C ILE A 428 -8.95 24.28 9.52
N GLN A 429 -8.93 25.15 10.51
CA GLN A 429 -9.25 24.78 11.90
C GLN A 429 -10.64 24.16 12.01
N GLY A 430 -11.66 24.80 11.41
CA GLY A 430 -13.03 24.28 11.45
C GLY A 430 -13.18 22.95 10.76
N LEU A 431 -12.52 22.74 9.62
CA LEU A 431 -12.54 21.49 8.86
C LEU A 431 -11.89 20.34 9.65
N LEU A 432 -10.70 20.55 10.23
CA LEU A 432 -10.01 19.52 11.01
C LEU A 432 -10.72 19.23 12.34
N THR A 433 -11.27 20.23 13.01
CA THR A 433 -12.12 20.04 14.20
C THR A 433 -13.37 19.22 13.85
N GLY A 434 -13.93 19.38 12.66
CA GLY A 434 -15.02 18.53 12.16
C GLY A 434 -14.64 17.05 12.10
N LEU A 435 -13.45 16.73 11.61
CA LEU A 435 -12.91 15.36 11.61
C LEU A 435 -12.63 14.85 13.02
N GLN A 436 -12.03 15.67 13.88
CA GLN A 436 -11.78 15.32 15.28
C GLN A 436 -13.08 14.99 16.01
N ASN A 437 -14.15 15.76 15.81
CA ASN A 437 -15.45 15.50 16.41
C ASN A 437 -16.08 14.20 15.89
N LYS A 438 -15.85 13.85 14.63
CA LYS A 438 -16.40 12.62 14.01
C LYS A 438 -15.67 11.35 14.47
N TYR A 439 -14.35 11.40 14.59
CA TYR A 439 -13.52 10.23 14.79
C TYR A 439 -12.79 10.16 16.14
N GLY A 440 -12.67 11.29 16.87
CA GLY A 440 -11.85 11.40 18.07
C GLY A 440 -12.32 10.59 19.28
N SER A 441 -13.58 10.11 19.28
CA SER A 441 -14.10 9.22 20.33
C SER A 441 -13.86 7.72 20.06
N LEU A 442 -13.32 7.36 18.89
CA LEU A 442 -13.01 5.99 18.53
C LEU A 442 -11.68 5.54 19.18
N ASP A 443 -11.48 4.25 19.29
CA ASP A 443 -10.22 3.66 19.76
C ASP A 443 -9.16 3.74 18.65
N TRP A 444 -8.02 4.32 18.98
CA TRP A 444 -6.89 4.52 18.07
C TRP A 444 -5.61 3.79 18.52
N ASN A 445 -5.76 2.85 19.51
CA ASN A 445 -4.65 2.00 19.93
C ASN A 445 -4.33 0.92 18.91
#